data_237ab2462c899c75367c2640b7ff0e77
#
_entry.id   237ab2462c899c75367c2640b7ff0e77
#
_cell.length_a   1.000
_cell.length_b   1.000
_cell.length_c   1.000
_cell.angle_alpha   90.00
_cell.angle_beta   90.00
_cell.angle_gamma   90.00
#
_symmetry.space_group_name_H-M   'P 1'
#
loop_
_entity.id
_entity.type
_entity.pdbx_description
1 polymer ?
#
loop_
_entity_poly.entity_id
_entity_poly.type
_entity_poly.pdbx_seq_one_letter_code
_entity_poly.pdbx_strand_id
1 'polypeptide(L)'
;MHGGEVTGRAQPDDIDAPWFGAGGRPGLVLGGGGARGLASVGIVEVLEAEGLRPAAIAGTSMGALIGAFLAAGHSAADCHVLTRSLRWTHVLDVGREGGLIKGERYGRWLADRLPARFADLKIPLAVIATDIERGETVVLREGDLVPAIRASTAFPGAFAPVAHAGRLLVDGGVLNTLPLDVIREYDVSPVVAADFAAPRARAVGGGYAGAAWQRLWQSLTFRRRGLAADVLLKAVDIMQSEIAAQRLLRYPPDLLIAPVMDHIRIEDFRRYEEIIAAGAGEARRVLDRLRRAAAPPPA
;
A
#
# COMPACT_ATOMS: atom_id res chain seq x y z
N MET A 1 22.37 49.92 -4.32
CA MET A 1 22.01 49.76 -2.87
C MET A 1 20.66 49.05 -2.80
N HIS A 2 20.61 48.02 -1.97
CA HIS A 2 19.53 47.17 -1.55
C HIS A 2 19.15 46.11 -2.63
N GLY A 3 19.51 44.86 -2.56
CA GLY A 3 19.75 43.97 -1.41
C GLY A 3 18.41 43.40 -0.90
N GLY A 4 17.85 42.38 -1.58
CA GLY A 4 16.68 41.63 -1.14
C GLY A 4 17.03 40.16 -1.21
N GLU A 5 17.54 39.61 -0.09
CA GLU A 5 17.70 38.19 0.15
C GLU A 5 16.35 37.48 0.02
N VAL A 6 16.29 36.47 -0.84
CA VAL A 6 15.23 35.47 -0.80
C VAL A 6 15.64 34.43 0.25
N THR A 7 15.15 34.66 1.45
CA THR A 7 15.32 33.80 2.62
C THR A 7 14.52 32.50 2.46
N GLY A 8 15.22 31.40 2.72
CA GLY A 8 14.68 30.26 3.44
C GLY A 8 13.81 29.29 2.67
N ARG A 9 14.43 28.36 1.93
CA ARG A 9 13.88 27.00 1.89
C ARG A 9 13.91 26.50 3.32
N ALA A 10 12.73 26.26 3.90
CA ALA A 10 12.63 25.53 5.15
C ALA A 10 13.30 24.16 4.93
N GLN A 11 14.39 23.92 5.66
CA GLN A 11 14.94 22.59 5.81
C GLN A 11 13.89 21.73 6.51
N PRO A 12 13.74 20.43 6.17
CA PRO A 12 12.91 19.54 6.94
C PRO A 12 13.50 19.49 8.34
N ASP A 13 12.70 19.95 9.31
CA ASP A 13 13.06 19.93 10.71
C ASP A 13 13.47 18.51 11.10
N ASP A 14 14.63 18.39 11.76
CA ASP A 14 15.21 17.15 12.26
C ASP A 14 14.16 16.39 13.08
N ILE A 15 13.82 15.18 12.62
CA ILE A 15 12.85 14.32 13.28
C ILE A 15 13.56 13.66 14.47
N ASP A 16 13.37 14.23 15.66
CA ASP A 16 13.69 13.59 16.93
C ASP A 16 12.67 12.48 17.26
N ALA A 17 12.56 11.48 16.40
CA ALA A 17 11.90 10.23 16.76
C ALA A 17 12.96 9.33 17.41
N PRO A 18 12.94 9.14 18.74
CA PRO A 18 14.04 8.49 19.47
C PRO A 18 14.31 7.04 19.06
N TRP A 19 13.41 6.45 18.26
CA TRP A 19 13.49 5.07 17.75
C TRP A 19 14.34 4.91 16.50
N PHE A 20 14.57 5.99 15.74
CA PHE A 20 15.21 5.93 14.43
C PHE A 20 16.55 6.67 14.37
N GLY A 21 17.03 7.17 15.48
CA GLY A 21 18.27 7.96 15.56
C GLY A 21 18.09 9.39 15.02
N ALA A 22 18.83 10.32 15.55
CA ALA A 22 18.86 11.70 15.04
C ALA A 22 19.31 11.70 13.57
N GLY A 23 18.54 12.34 12.69
CA GLY A 23 18.85 12.47 11.26
C GLY A 23 18.49 11.28 10.38
N GLY A 24 17.65 10.34 10.84
CA GLY A 24 17.15 9.23 10.03
C GLY A 24 16.34 9.70 8.83
N ARG A 25 16.52 9.04 7.68
CA ARG A 25 15.74 9.26 6.44
C ARG A 25 14.84 8.04 6.17
N PRO A 26 13.71 7.88 6.87
CA PRO A 26 12.92 6.67 6.79
C PRO A 26 12.34 6.43 5.39
N GLY A 27 12.43 5.18 4.92
CA GLY A 27 11.71 4.70 3.74
C GLY A 27 10.40 4.04 4.15
N LEU A 28 9.31 4.35 3.45
CA LEU A 28 8.00 3.77 3.71
C LEU A 28 7.59 2.84 2.57
N VAL A 29 7.32 1.57 2.90
CA VAL A 29 6.79 0.57 1.97
C VAL A 29 5.34 0.31 2.30
N LEU A 30 4.46 0.54 1.34
CA LEU A 30 3.02 0.28 1.45
C LEU A 30 2.62 -0.85 0.51
N GLY A 31 2.27 -2.00 1.09
CA GLY A 31 1.89 -3.18 0.34
C GLY A 31 0.55 -3.06 -0.39
N GLY A 32 0.33 -3.97 -1.33
CA GLY A 32 -0.98 -4.22 -1.92
C GLY A 32 -1.90 -4.97 -0.96
N GLY A 33 -3.17 -5.14 -1.35
CA GLY A 33 -4.13 -5.91 -0.52
C GLY A 33 -5.58 -5.49 -0.71
N GLY A 34 -5.91 -4.77 -1.77
CA GLY A 34 -7.26 -4.27 -2.03
C GLY A 34 -7.76 -3.41 -0.87
N ALA A 35 -8.97 -3.69 -0.37
CA ALA A 35 -9.55 -2.95 0.75
C ALA A 35 -8.68 -2.98 2.01
N ARG A 36 -7.98 -4.10 2.30
CA ARG A 36 -7.08 -4.21 3.46
C ARG A 36 -5.95 -3.19 3.42
N GLY A 37 -5.52 -2.77 2.23
CA GLY A 37 -4.50 -1.73 2.06
C GLY A 37 -4.89 -0.36 2.63
N LEU A 38 -6.19 -0.11 2.89
CA LEU A 38 -6.66 1.10 3.58
C LEU A 38 -6.16 1.17 5.03
N ALA A 39 -5.70 0.06 5.62
CA ALA A 39 -5.06 0.05 6.92
C ALA A 39 -3.78 0.92 6.96
N SER A 40 -3.16 1.17 5.80
CA SER A 40 -2.03 2.10 5.66
C SER A 40 -2.35 3.50 6.17
N VAL A 41 -3.60 3.97 6.01
CA VAL A 41 -4.03 5.29 6.49
C VAL A 41 -3.88 5.36 8.01
N GLY A 42 -4.42 4.38 8.75
CA GLY A 42 -4.30 4.33 10.21
C GLY A 42 -2.85 4.09 10.69
N ILE A 43 -2.06 3.33 9.94
CA ILE A 43 -0.63 3.16 10.23
C ILE A 43 0.09 4.50 10.11
N VAL A 44 -0.09 5.21 8.99
CA VAL A 44 0.56 6.49 8.76
C VAL A 44 0.11 7.55 9.76
N GLU A 45 -1.18 7.56 10.16
CA GLU A 45 -1.67 8.46 11.20
C GLU A 45 -0.87 8.31 12.51
N VAL A 46 -0.59 7.07 12.92
CA VAL A 46 0.21 6.80 14.12
C VAL A 46 1.68 7.18 13.90
N LEU A 47 2.25 6.88 12.74
CA LEU A 47 3.64 7.25 12.42
C LEU A 47 3.83 8.77 12.34
N GLU A 48 2.86 9.51 11.77
CA GLU A 48 2.85 10.97 11.74
C GLU A 48 2.78 11.58 13.15
N ALA A 49 1.95 11.00 14.04
CA ALA A 49 1.86 11.43 15.43
C ALA A 49 3.17 11.22 16.20
N GLU A 50 3.97 10.24 15.81
CA GLU A 50 5.33 9.99 16.34
C GLU A 50 6.42 10.81 15.63
N GLY A 51 6.04 11.73 14.75
CA GLY A 51 6.98 12.60 14.04
C GLY A 51 7.66 11.95 12.83
N LEU A 52 7.33 10.69 12.46
CA LEU A 52 7.94 10.03 11.31
C LEU A 52 7.45 10.66 10.00
N ARG A 53 8.38 11.10 9.18
CA ARG A 53 8.14 11.61 7.82
C ARG A 53 8.98 10.80 6.83
N PRO A 54 8.37 10.10 5.86
CA PRO A 54 9.13 9.30 4.91
C PRO A 54 9.96 10.19 3.98
N ALA A 55 11.23 9.82 3.79
CA ALA A 55 12.11 10.42 2.80
C ALA A 55 11.88 9.88 1.39
N ALA A 56 11.31 8.68 1.27
CA ALA A 56 10.83 8.07 0.04
C ALA A 56 9.72 7.05 0.33
N ILE A 57 8.86 6.81 -0.66
CA ILE A 57 7.74 5.86 -0.56
C ILE A 57 7.81 4.89 -1.73
N ALA A 58 7.62 3.58 -1.46
CA ALA A 58 7.36 2.57 -2.48
C ALA A 58 6.01 1.91 -2.22
N GLY A 59 5.14 1.86 -3.22
CA GLY A 59 3.79 1.34 -3.05
C GLY A 59 3.30 0.45 -4.18
N THR A 60 2.46 -0.52 -3.84
CA THR A 60 1.79 -1.41 -4.78
C THR A 60 0.29 -1.32 -4.61
N SER A 61 -0.48 -1.21 -5.71
CA SER A 61 -1.95 -1.23 -5.69
C SER A 61 -2.53 -0.17 -4.74
N MET A 62 -3.31 -0.56 -3.74
CA MET A 62 -3.83 0.37 -2.72
C MET A 62 -2.70 1.13 -2.01
N GLY A 63 -1.57 0.47 -1.75
CA GLY A 63 -0.40 1.12 -1.17
C GLY A 63 0.20 2.19 -2.08
N ALA A 64 0.16 2.00 -3.41
CA ALA A 64 0.58 3.02 -4.37
C ALA A 64 -0.39 4.21 -4.38
N LEU A 65 -1.69 3.95 -4.29
CA LEU A 65 -2.71 5.00 -4.22
C LEU A 65 -2.54 5.88 -2.97
N ILE A 66 -2.46 5.28 -1.80
CA ILE A 66 -2.27 6.02 -0.54
C ILE A 66 -0.89 6.69 -0.54
N GLY A 67 0.15 5.99 -1.01
CA GLY A 67 1.51 6.54 -1.16
C GLY A 67 1.55 7.77 -2.06
N ALA A 68 0.75 7.82 -3.14
CA ALA A 68 0.67 8.98 -4.02
C ALA A 68 0.05 10.19 -3.33
N PHE A 69 -1.01 10.01 -2.52
CA PHE A 69 -1.59 11.11 -1.75
C PHE A 69 -0.60 11.64 -0.71
N LEU A 70 0.08 10.75 0.02
CA LEU A 70 1.12 11.15 0.98
C LEU A 70 2.28 11.87 0.29
N ALA A 71 2.75 11.35 -0.84
CA ALA A 71 3.82 11.96 -1.63
C ALA A 71 3.43 13.33 -2.21
N ALA A 72 2.16 13.55 -2.53
CA ALA A 72 1.62 14.84 -2.93
C ALA A 72 1.52 15.83 -1.75
N GLY A 73 1.68 15.35 -0.50
CA GLY A 73 1.67 16.17 0.71
C GLY A 73 0.34 16.19 1.46
N HIS A 74 -0.54 15.24 1.18
CA HIS A 74 -1.72 15.01 2.02
C HIS A 74 -1.29 14.31 3.32
N SER A 75 -1.94 14.66 4.42
CA SER A 75 -1.80 13.96 5.71
C SER A 75 -2.59 12.65 5.72
N ALA A 76 -2.32 11.78 6.71
CA ALA A 76 -3.15 10.60 6.95
C ALA A 76 -4.63 10.97 7.19
N ALA A 77 -4.90 12.08 7.89
CA ALA A 77 -6.25 12.59 8.10
C ALA A 77 -6.93 12.97 6.78
N ASP A 78 -6.21 13.61 5.84
CA ASP A 78 -6.74 13.88 4.50
C ASP A 78 -7.04 12.60 3.74
N CYS A 79 -6.16 11.59 3.81
CA CYS A 79 -6.37 10.26 3.21
C CYS A 79 -7.60 9.56 3.81
N HIS A 80 -7.87 9.72 5.11
CA HIS A 80 -9.08 9.21 5.75
C HIS A 80 -10.34 9.86 5.18
N VAL A 81 -10.36 11.20 5.07
CA VAL A 81 -11.47 11.93 4.46
C VAL A 81 -11.68 11.51 3.01
N LEU A 82 -10.60 11.37 2.23
CA LEU A 82 -10.65 10.90 0.84
C LEU A 82 -11.24 9.49 0.76
N THR A 83 -10.81 8.57 1.62
CA THR A 83 -11.33 7.20 1.69
C THR A 83 -12.83 7.19 1.98
N ARG A 84 -13.28 7.99 2.93
CA ARG A 84 -14.69 8.14 3.30
C ARG A 84 -15.53 8.72 2.16
N SER A 85 -14.97 9.68 1.40
CA SER A 85 -15.65 10.32 0.27
C SER A 85 -15.69 9.46 -0.99
N LEU A 86 -14.80 8.45 -1.08
CA LEU A 86 -14.66 7.59 -2.25
C LEU A 86 -15.83 6.62 -2.36
N ARG A 87 -16.81 6.99 -3.17
CA ARG A 87 -17.90 6.09 -3.53
C ARG A 87 -17.44 5.23 -4.72
N TRP A 88 -16.92 4.05 -4.43
CA TRP A 88 -16.43 3.11 -5.45
C TRP A 88 -17.44 2.89 -6.58
N THR A 89 -18.74 2.87 -6.29
CA THR A 89 -19.80 2.76 -7.30
C THR A 89 -19.85 3.92 -8.29
N HIS A 90 -19.34 5.12 -7.92
CA HIS A 90 -19.33 6.29 -8.80
C HIS A 90 -18.02 6.40 -9.59
N VAL A 91 -16.96 5.77 -9.11
CA VAL A 91 -15.62 5.82 -9.70
C VAL A 91 -15.42 4.64 -10.67
N LEU A 92 -16.19 3.54 -10.48
CA LEU A 92 -16.12 2.36 -11.33
C LEU A 92 -17.05 2.55 -12.54
N ASP A 93 -16.47 2.68 -13.73
CA ASP A 93 -17.17 2.66 -15.01
C ASP A 93 -17.27 1.22 -15.51
N VAL A 94 -18.32 0.52 -15.10
CA VAL A 94 -18.62 -0.83 -15.59
C VAL A 94 -19.04 -0.72 -17.06
N GLY A 95 -18.33 -1.42 -17.95
CA GLY A 95 -18.68 -1.48 -19.37
C GLY A 95 -20.08 -2.05 -19.59
N ARG A 96 -20.81 -1.53 -20.58
CA ARG A 96 -22.21 -1.90 -20.89
C ARG A 96 -22.42 -3.39 -21.21
N GLU A 97 -21.36 -4.13 -21.53
CA GLU A 97 -21.39 -5.53 -22.00
C GLU A 97 -20.77 -6.51 -20.99
N GLY A 98 -20.82 -6.21 -19.69
CA GLY A 98 -20.26 -7.10 -18.66
C GLY A 98 -18.73 -7.21 -18.67
N GLY A 99 -18.05 -6.30 -19.39
CA GLY A 99 -16.60 -6.26 -19.48
C GLY A 99 -15.90 -5.66 -18.25
N LEU A 100 -14.57 -5.62 -18.31
CA LEU A 100 -13.72 -5.04 -17.29
C LEU A 100 -13.99 -3.53 -17.12
N ILE A 101 -13.77 -3.03 -15.91
CA ILE A 101 -13.85 -1.60 -15.57
C ILE A 101 -12.76 -0.86 -16.33
N LYS A 102 -13.14 0.13 -17.18
CA LYS A 102 -12.17 0.90 -17.97
C LYS A 102 -11.29 1.82 -17.14
N GLY A 103 -11.76 2.25 -15.98
CA GLY A 103 -11.05 3.09 -15.04
C GLY A 103 -10.88 4.56 -15.49
N GLU A 104 -11.67 5.03 -16.46
CA GLU A 104 -11.61 6.42 -16.94
C GLU A 104 -12.15 7.39 -15.89
N ARG A 105 -13.26 7.03 -15.21
CA ARG A 105 -13.81 7.83 -14.10
C ARG A 105 -12.85 7.86 -12.92
N TYR A 106 -12.22 6.72 -12.63
CA TYR A 106 -11.18 6.63 -11.63
C TYR A 106 -9.98 7.52 -11.97
N GLY A 107 -9.53 7.50 -13.22
CA GLY A 107 -8.46 8.39 -13.69
C GLY A 107 -8.79 9.87 -13.53
N ARG A 108 -10.02 10.30 -13.87
CA ARG A 108 -10.48 11.69 -13.63
C ARG A 108 -10.50 12.03 -12.14
N TRP A 109 -11.04 11.16 -11.31
CA TRP A 109 -11.06 11.36 -9.87
C TRP A 109 -9.66 11.53 -9.27
N LEU A 110 -8.68 10.78 -9.77
CA LEU A 110 -7.26 10.95 -9.40
C LEU A 110 -6.70 12.28 -9.88
N ALA A 111 -6.93 12.65 -11.15
CA ALA A 111 -6.43 13.88 -11.77
C ALA A 111 -6.94 15.15 -11.07
N ASP A 112 -8.15 15.12 -10.52
CA ASP A 112 -8.71 16.21 -9.73
C ASP A 112 -8.02 16.43 -8.38
N ARG A 113 -7.17 15.47 -7.92
CA ARG A 113 -6.67 15.40 -6.53
C ARG A 113 -5.16 15.20 -6.42
N LEU A 114 -4.53 14.75 -7.46
CA LEU A 114 -3.09 14.47 -7.49
C LEU A 114 -2.40 15.37 -8.53
N PRO A 115 -1.12 15.69 -8.33
CA PRO A 115 -0.32 16.35 -9.35
C PRO A 115 -0.26 15.53 -10.65
N ALA A 116 -0.03 16.19 -11.77
CA ALA A 116 0.02 15.53 -13.07
C ALA A 116 1.22 14.57 -13.20
N ARG A 117 2.36 14.94 -12.62
CA ARG A 117 3.64 14.24 -12.81
C ARG A 117 4.29 13.83 -11.49
N PHE A 118 5.10 12.76 -11.54
CA PHE A 118 5.95 12.38 -10.41
C PHE A 118 6.89 13.49 -9.95
N ALA A 119 7.38 14.31 -10.87
CA ALA A 119 8.29 15.43 -10.56
C ALA A 119 7.66 16.52 -9.67
N ASP A 120 6.33 16.58 -9.61
CA ASP A 120 5.57 17.56 -8.82
C ASP A 120 5.26 17.05 -7.40
N LEU A 121 5.67 15.81 -7.07
CA LEU A 121 5.49 15.23 -5.74
C LEU A 121 6.49 15.82 -4.74
N LYS A 122 6.07 15.97 -3.50
CA LYS A 122 6.91 16.47 -2.38
C LYS A 122 7.86 15.40 -1.85
N ILE A 123 7.47 14.12 -1.97
CA ILE A 123 8.25 12.97 -1.54
C ILE A 123 8.46 12.05 -2.74
N PRO A 124 9.69 11.56 -3.00
CA PRO A 124 9.95 10.57 -4.03
C PRO A 124 9.05 9.34 -3.87
N LEU A 125 8.40 8.93 -4.96
CA LEU A 125 7.48 7.81 -4.99
C LEU A 125 7.89 6.80 -6.06
N ALA A 126 7.90 5.52 -5.71
CA ALA A 126 7.94 4.41 -6.65
C ALA A 126 6.59 3.68 -6.65
N VAL A 127 5.99 3.55 -7.81
CA VAL A 127 4.72 2.86 -8.05
C VAL A 127 4.99 1.56 -8.78
N ILE A 128 4.47 0.45 -8.27
CA ILE A 128 4.72 -0.87 -8.84
C ILE A 128 3.55 -1.30 -9.72
N ALA A 129 3.88 -1.73 -10.93
CA ALA A 129 2.96 -2.39 -11.87
C ALA A 129 3.58 -3.69 -12.39
N THR A 130 2.80 -4.48 -13.10
CA THR A 130 3.26 -5.70 -13.77
C THR A 130 3.00 -5.60 -15.27
N ASP A 131 4.03 -5.81 -16.09
CA ASP A 131 3.88 -6.03 -17.54
C ASP A 131 3.33 -7.46 -17.74
N ILE A 132 2.06 -7.56 -18.12
CA ILE A 132 1.39 -8.85 -18.21
C ILE A 132 1.83 -9.66 -19.43
N GLU A 133 2.36 -9.02 -20.46
CA GLU A 133 2.85 -9.69 -21.67
C GLU A 133 4.27 -10.25 -21.48
N ARG A 134 5.11 -9.53 -20.72
CA ARG A 134 6.51 -9.93 -20.47
C ARG A 134 6.71 -10.70 -19.18
N GLY A 135 5.73 -10.65 -18.26
CA GLY A 135 5.87 -11.25 -16.93
C GLY A 135 6.92 -10.56 -16.07
N GLU A 136 7.04 -9.22 -16.18
CA GLU A 136 8.05 -8.42 -15.51
C GLU A 136 7.43 -7.41 -14.53
N THR A 137 8.11 -7.19 -13.42
CA THR A 137 7.80 -6.04 -12.53
C THR A 137 8.24 -4.75 -13.20
N VAL A 138 7.34 -3.76 -13.25
CA VAL A 138 7.63 -2.42 -13.76
C VAL A 138 7.58 -1.44 -12.60
N VAL A 139 8.68 -0.69 -12.41
CA VAL A 139 8.78 0.36 -11.40
C VAL A 139 8.62 1.71 -12.08
N LEU A 140 7.55 2.43 -11.76
CA LEU A 140 7.20 3.73 -12.32
C LEU A 140 7.58 4.82 -11.30
N ARG A 141 8.47 5.74 -11.69
CA ARG A 141 9.02 6.80 -10.81
C ARG A 141 9.03 8.17 -11.48
N GLU A 142 8.70 8.23 -12.74
CA GLU A 142 8.75 9.42 -13.57
C GLU A 142 7.61 9.45 -14.58
N GLY A 143 7.44 10.58 -15.25
CA GLY A 143 6.36 10.78 -16.21
C GLY A 143 5.04 11.13 -15.52
N ASP A 144 3.93 10.69 -16.12
CA ASP A 144 2.58 11.01 -15.68
C ASP A 144 2.15 10.12 -14.51
N LEU A 145 1.72 10.73 -13.41
CA LEU A 145 1.39 10.04 -12.16
C LEU A 145 0.08 9.24 -12.25
N VAL A 146 -0.96 9.82 -12.81
CA VAL A 146 -2.30 9.20 -12.84
C VAL A 146 -2.32 7.89 -13.63
N PRO A 147 -1.73 7.79 -14.84
CA PRO A 147 -1.59 6.52 -15.54
C PRO A 147 -0.82 5.45 -14.75
N ALA A 148 0.23 5.85 -14.03
CA ALA A 148 1.00 4.93 -13.19
C ALA A 148 0.17 4.36 -12.04
N ILE A 149 -0.58 5.20 -11.31
CA ILE A 149 -1.48 4.73 -10.24
C ILE A 149 -2.58 3.83 -10.81
N ARG A 150 -3.17 4.19 -11.95
CA ARG A 150 -4.16 3.35 -12.63
C ARG A 150 -3.60 1.97 -13.00
N ALA A 151 -2.38 1.91 -13.52
CA ALA A 151 -1.69 0.66 -13.84
C ALA A 151 -1.47 -0.19 -12.58
N SER A 152 -0.94 0.42 -11.52
CA SER A 152 -0.68 -0.26 -10.25
C SER A 152 -1.94 -0.80 -9.57
N THR A 153 -3.11 -0.18 -9.81
CA THR A 153 -4.39 -0.59 -9.24
C THR A 153 -5.28 -1.37 -10.22
N ALA A 154 -4.76 -1.70 -11.41
CA ALA A 154 -5.50 -2.45 -12.43
C ALA A 154 -5.57 -3.95 -12.09
N PHE A 155 -6.36 -4.29 -11.05
CA PHE A 155 -6.51 -5.65 -10.57
C PHE A 155 -7.04 -6.58 -11.67
N PRO A 156 -6.33 -7.71 -11.98
CA PRO A 156 -6.73 -8.64 -13.03
C PRO A 156 -8.14 -9.23 -12.79
N GLY A 157 -8.96 -9.21 -13.84
CA GLY A 157 -10.34 -9.68 -13.78
C GLY A 157 -11.36 -8.64 -13.28
N ALA A 158 -10.92 -7.49 -12.75
CA ALA A 158 -11.78 -6.37 -12.35
C ALA A 158 -11.58 -5.16 -13.27
N PHE A 159 -10.36 -4.73 -13.49
CA PHE A 159 -10.03 -3.57 -14.32
C PHE A 159 -9.38 -3.98 -15.64
N ALA A 160 -9.59 -3.15 -16.66
CA ALA A 160 -8.86 -3.27 -17.92
C ALA A 160 -7.37 -2.95 -17.69
N PRO A 161 -6.46 -3.69 -18.34
CA PRO A 161 -5.04 -3.36 -18.34
C PRO A 161 -4.78 -1.94 -18.89
N VAL A 162 -3.72 -1.31 -18.44
CA VAL A 162 -3.34 0.05 -18.84
C VAL A 162 -2.19 -0.02 -19.84
N ALA A 163 -2.40 0.51 -21.05
CA ALA A 163 -1.32 0.70 -22.00
C ALA A 163 -0.43 1.87 -21.55
N HIS A 164 0.88 1.63 -21.38
CA HIS A 164 1.85 2.63 -20.95
C HIS A 164 3.23 2.35 -21.55
N ALA A 165 3.80 3.32 -22.25
CA ALA A 165 5.12 3.24 -22.86
C ALA A 165 5.37 1.93 -23.66
N GLY A 166 4.41 1.48 -24.47
CA GLY A 166 4.51 0.26 -25.29
C GLY A 166 4.43 -1.04 -24.48
N ARG A 167 3.96 -1.00 -23.23
CA ARG A 167 3.72 -2.14 -22.36
C ARG A 167 2.23 -2.23 -22.01
N LEU A 168 1.76 -3.40 -21.66
CA LEU A 168 0.42 -3.64 -21.15
C LEU A 168 0.49 -3.96 -19.66
N LEU A 169 0.11 -2.98 -18.83
CA LEU A 169 0.32 -3.02 -17.39
C LEU A 169 -0.95 -3.41 -16.63
N VAL A 170 -0.75 -4.23 -15.61
CA VAL A 170 -1.75 -4.62 -14.60
C VAL A 170 -1.21 -4.37 -13.20
N ASP A 171 -2.02 -4.65 -12.17
CA ASP A 171 -1.68 -4.47 -10.75
C ASP A 171 -0.30 -5.08 -10.41
N GLY A 172 0.50 -4.29 -9.71
CA GLY A 172 1.85 -4.70 -9.29
C GLY A 172 1.85 -5.89 -8.33
N GLY A 173 0.74 -6.12 -7.63
CA GLY A 173 0.59 -7.26 -6.71
C GLY A 173 0.66 -8.63 -7.38
N VAL A 174 0.63 -8.70 -8.71
CA VAL A 174 0.86 -9.94 -9.45
C VAL A 174 2.29 -10.46 -9.25
N LEU A 175 3.31 -9.58 -9.19
CA LEU A 175 4.71 -9.97 -9.05
C LEU A 175 5.44 -9.34 -7.86
N ASN A 176 4.98 -8.20 -7.35
CA ASN A 176 5.62 -7.50 -6.24
C ASN A 176 4.60 -6.78 -5.36
N THR A 177 3.96 -7.54 -4.49
CA THR A 177 2.93 -7.02 -3.56
C THR A 177 3.51 -6.10 -2.48
N LEU A 178 4.77 -6.34 -2.07
CA LEU A 178 5.44 -5.60 -1.00
C LEU A 178 6.84 -5.17 -1.49
N PRO A 179 7.00 -3.95 -2.05
CA PRO A 179 8.18 -3.53 -2.81
C PRO A 179 9.39 -3.16 -1.94
N LEU A 180 9.84 -4.10 -1.10
CA LEU A 180 10.98 -3.96 -0.20
C LEU A 180 12.33 -3.89 -0.92
N ASP A 181 12.43 -4.48 -2.11
CA ASP A 181 13.58 -4.36 -3.00
C ASP A 181 13.70 -2.95 -3.58
N VAL A 182 12.56 -2.37 -3.98
CA VAL A 182 12.51 -1.08 -4.66
C VAL A 182 12.84 0.08 -3.72
N ILE A 183 12.35 0.07 -2.48
CA ILE A 183 12.64 1.15 -1.53
C ILE A 183 14.14 1.24 -1.20
N ARG A 184 14.88 0.13 -1.29
CA ARG A 184 16.31 0.06 -1.02
C ARG A 184 17.19 0.69 -2.11
N GLU A 185 16.60 1.06 -3.24
CA GLU A 185 17.27 1.84 -4.27
C GLU A 185 17.33 3.34 -3.94
N TYR A 186 16.59 3.77 -2.90
CA TYR A 186 16.68 5.12 -2.34
C TYR A 186 17.66 5.13 -1.17
N ASP A 187 18.26 6.27 -0.92
CA ASP A 187 19.10 6.51 0.27
C ASP A 187 18.19 6.73 1.48
N VAL A 188 17.70 5.64 2.06
CA VAL A 188 16.75 5.64 3.17
C VAL A 188 17.14 4.63 4.24
N SER A 189 17.01 5.03 5.50
CA SER A 189 17.13 4.19 6.69
C SER A 189 16.44 4.91 7.87
N PRO A 190 15.65 4.22 8.66
CA PRO A 190 15.20 2.83 8.54
C PRO A 190 14.14 2.61 7.45
N VAL A 191 13.89 1.35 7.11
CA VAL A 191 12.78 0.94 6.23
C VAL A 191 11.61 0.47 7.08
N VAL A 192 10.50 1.18 6.99
CA VAL A 192 9.21 0.83 7.61
C VAL A 192 8.31 0.21 6.56
N ALA A 193 7.81 -1.00 6.79
CA ALA A 193 6.93 -1.69 5.86
C ALA A 193 5.55 -1.97 6.47
N ALA A 194 4.50 -1.67 5.71
CA ALA A 194 3.12 -2.01 6.00
C ALA A 194 2.69 -3.16 5.07
N ASP A 195 2.44 -4.34 5.65
CA ASP A 195 2.01 -5.54 4.92
C ASP A 195 0.55 -5.85 5.20
N PHE A 196 -0.24 -5.98 4.13
CA PHE A 196 -1.68 -6.24 4.18
C PHE A 196 -2.05 -7.59 3.57
N ALA A 197 -1.06 -8.42 3.23
CA ALA A 197 -1.29 -9.79 2.81
C ALA A 197 -2.03 -10.56 3.91
N ALA A 198 -2.94 -11.46 3.52
CA ALA A 198 -3.61 -12.30 4.50
C ALA A 198 -2.55 -13.07 5.30
N PRO A 199 -2.59 -13.04 6.64
CA PRO A 199 -1.64 -13.82 7.40
C PRO A 199 -1.86 -15.29 7.05
N ARG A 200 -0.95 -15.86 6.29
CA ARG A 200 -0.70 -17.28 6.41
C ARG A 200 -0.31 -17.46 7.85
N ALA A 201 -0.98 -18.40 8.54
CA ALA A 201 -0.60 -18.76 9.87
C ALA A 201 0.93 -18.71 9.96
N ARG A 202 1.47 -17.74 10.67
CA ARG A 202 2.90 -17.60 10.98
C ARG A 202 3.32 -18.74 11.92
N ALA A 203 2.78 -19.92 11.67
CA ALA A 203 3.19 -21.18 12.27
C ALA A 203 4.43 -21.66 11.52
N VAL A 204 5.56 -21.08 11.85
CA VAL A 204 6.79 -21.84 11.86
C VAL A 204 6.51 -23.02 12.82
N GLY A 205 6.15 -24.18 12.27
CA GLY A 205 6.02 -25.43 13.02
C GLY A 205 4.64 -26.05 13.20
N GLY A 206 3.57 -25.59 12.58
CA GLY A 206 2.23 -26.22 12.72
C GLY A 206 1.66 -26.72 11.39
N GLY A 207 1.36 -28.01 11.33
CA GLY A 207 0.93 -28.72 10.14
C GLY A 207 -0.22 -28.11 9.35
N TYR A 208 -0.09 -28.21 8.06
CA TYR A 208 -0.95 -27.66 7.00
C TYR A 208 -2.33 -28.32 6.86
N ALA A 209 -2.86 -29.00 7.91
CA ALA A 209 -4.02 -29.84 7.68
C ALA A 209 -5.23 -29.46 8.52
N GLY A 210 -6.27 -29.09 8.13
CA GLY A 210 -7.59 -29.15 8.76
C GLY A 210 -8.30 -27.82 8.95
N ALA A 211 -7.78 -26.90 9.73
CA ALA A 211 -8.50 -25.68 10.09
C ALA A 211 -8.63 -24.67 8.93
N ALA A 212 -7.65 -24.59 8.04
CA ALA A 212 -7.70 -23.72 6.88
C ALA A 212 -8.69 -24.23 5.82
N TRP A 213 -8.75 -25.54 5.57
CA TRP A 213 -9.72 -26.16 4.68
C TRP A 213 -11.15 -26.05 5.21
N GLN A 214 -11.38 -26.27 6.51
CA GLN A 214 -12.70 -26.11 7.10
C GLN A 214 -13.20 -24.66 7.04
N ARG A 215 -12.32 -23.67 7.30
CA ARG A 215 -12.68 -22.25 7.13
C ARG A 215 -12.89 -21.88 5.68
N LEU A 216 -12.11 -22.44 4.74
CA LEU A 216 -12.30 -22.28 3.30
C LEU A 216 -13.67 -22.81 2.87
N TRP A 217 -14.06 -24.00 3.32
CA TRP A 217 -15.38 -24.59 3.01
C TRP A 217 -16.54 -23.82 3.69
N GLN A 218 -16.35 -23.31 4.90
CA GLN A 218 -17.36 -22.50 5.59
C GLN A 218 -17.49 -21.09 5.03
N SER A 219 -16.43 -20.51 4.45
CA SER A 219 -16.47 -19.21 3.77
C SER A 219 -17.00 -19.29 2.33
N LEU A 220 -17.10 -20.48 1.77
CA LEU A 220 -17.75 -20.76 0.47
C LEU A 220 -19.28 -20.70 0.58
N THR A 221 -19.82 -19.75 1.34
CA THR A 221 -21.24 -19.39 1.24
C THR A 221 -21.45 -18.66 -0.08
N PHE A 222 -21.70 -19.46 -1.11
CA PHE A 222 -21.99 -19.08 -2.49
C PHE A 222 -23.23 -18.19 -2.58
N ARG A 223 -23.09 -16.92 -2.32
CA ARG A 223 -24.18 -15.97 -2.53
C ARG A 223 -23.71 -14.79 -3.38
N ARG A 224 -24.06 -14.82 -4.69
CA ARG A 224 -24.17 -13.73 -5.66
C ARG A 224 -23.05 -13.48 -6.69
N ARG A 225 -21.86 -14.06 -6.57
CA ARG A 225 -20.86 -14.08 -7.66
C ARG A 225 -20.61 -15.53 -8.02
N GLY A 226 -20.42 -15.89 -9.29
CA GLY A 226 -20.19 -17.30 -9.64
C GLY A 226 -18.96 -17.87 -8.92
N LEU A 227 -19.01 -19.16 -8.58
CA LEU A 227 -17.91 -19.93 -7.92
C LEU A 227 -16.52 -19.61 -8.50
N ALA A 228 -16.42 -19.47 -9.81
CA ALA A 228 -15.15 -19.21 -10.49
C ALA A 228 -14.51 -17.86 -10.08
N ALA A 229 -15.32 -16.82 -9.91
CA ALA A 229 -14.79 -15.50 -9.49
C ALA A 229 -14.28 -15.53 -8.04
N ASP A 230 -15.01 -16.18 -7.13
CA ASP A 230 -14.58 -16.29 -5.72
C ASP A 230 -13.31 -17.14 -5.59
N VAL A 231 -13.19 -18.22 -6.37
CA VAL A 231 -11.97 -19.06 -6.42
C VAL A 231 -10.80 -18.26 -6.97
N LEU A 232 -10.99 -17.49 -8.05
CA LEU A 232 -9.94 -16.66 -8.64
C LEU A 232 -9.44 -15.59 -7.65
N LEU A 233 -10.35 -14.84 -7.02
CA LEU A 233 -9.98 -13.83 -6.03
C LEU A 233 -9.20 -14.43 -4.86
N LYS A 234 -9.61 -15.60 -4.38
CA LYS A 234 -8.92 -16.31 -3.31
C LYS A 234 -7.56 -16.84 -3.75
N ALA A 235 -7.45 -17.35 -4.97
CA ALA A 235 -6.17 -17.81 -5.52
C ALA A 235 -5.17 -16.65 -5.63
N VAL A 236 -5.60 -15.49 -6.14
CA VAL A 236 -4.77 -14.29 -6.20
C VAL A 236 -4.34 -13.85 -4.80
N ASP A 237 -5.24 -13.83 -3.82
CA ASP A 237 -4.94 -13.47 -2.44
C ASP A 237 -3.86 -14.39 -1.82
N ILE A 238 -3.95 -15.69 -2.08
CA ILE A 238 -2.94 -16.67 -1.65
C ILE A 238 -1.58 -16.42 -2.33
N MET A 239 -1.57 -16.19 -3.65
CA MET A 239 -0.35 -15.92 -4.40
C MET A 239 0.33 -14.63 -3.92
N GLN A 240 -0.44 -13.55 -3.75
CA GLN A 240 0.08 -12.29 -3.22
C GLN A 240 0.67 -12.44 -1.81
N SER A 241 0.03 -13.23 -0.95
CA SER A 241 0.54 -13.51 0.39
C SER A 241 1.87 -14.28 0.38
N GLU A 242 2.02 -15.22 -0.57
CA GLU A 242 3.29 -15.94 -0.76
C GLU A 242 4.39 -15.01 -1.27
N ILE A 243 4.08 -14.18 -2.27
CA ILE A 243 5.02 -13.20 -2.80
C ILE A 243 5.51 -12.25 -1.71
N ALA A 244 4.58 -11.72 -0.88
CA ALA A 244 4.93 -10.84 0.24
C ALA A 244 5.84 -11.56 1.25
N ALA A 245 5.54 -12.81 1.59
CA ALA A 245 6.37 -13.61 2.50
C ALA A 245 7.80 -13.83 1.97
N GLN A 246 7.93 -14.13 0.67
CA GLN A 246 9.26 -14.29 0.03
C GLN A 246 10.03 -12.95 0.00
N ARG A 247 9.34 -11.82 -0.21
CA ARG A 247 9.95 -10.49 -0.16
C ARG A 247 10.45 -10.14 1.25
N LEU A 248 9.67 -10.44 2.29
CA LEU A 248 10.07 -10.24 3.69
C LEU A 248 11.30 -11.07 4.07
N LEU A 249 11.40 -12.30 3.58
CA LEU A 249 12.56 -13.16 3.83
C LEU A 249 13.83 -12.63 3.13
N ARG A 250 13.68 -12.15 1.90
CA ARG A 250 14.82 -11.70 1.09
C ARG A 250 15.28 -10.28 1.42
N TYR A 251 14.35 -9.42 1.81
CA TYR A 251 14.57 -7.99 2.05
C TYR A 251 13.88 -7.57 3.35
N PRO A 252 14.34 -8.05 4.53
CA PRO A 252 13.67 -7.75 5.79
C PRO A 252 13.67 -6.24 6.06
N PRO A 253 12.51 -5.64 6.39
CA PRO A 253 12.46 -4.25 6.81
C PRO A 253 12.97 -4.08 8.24
N ASP A 254 13.37 -2.87 8.61
CA ASP A 254 13.73 -2.56 10.00
C ASP A 254 12.51 -2.58 10.92
N LEU A 255 11.35 -2.16 10.40
CA LEU A 255 10.08 -2.22 11.11
C LEU A 255 8.98 -2.78 10.20
N LEU A 256 8.33 -3.85 10.65
CA LEU A 256 7.17 -4.43 9.98
C LEU A 256 5.90 -4.18 10.79
N ILE A 257 4.90 -3.56 10.15
CA ILE A 257 3.55 -3.35 10.68
C ILE A 257 2.58 -4.15 9.82
N ALA A 258 2.02 -5.21 10.39
CA ALA A 258 1.19 -6.17 9.67
C ALA A 258 -0.08 -6.48 10.47
N PRO A 259 -1.14 -5.69 10.30
CA PRO A 259 -2.39 -5.88 11.03
C PRO A 259 -3.06 -7.21 10.64
N VAL A 260 -3.59 -7.92 11.65
CA VAL A 260 -4.34 -9.16 11.42
C VAL A 260 -5.76 -8.82 10.98
N MET A 261 -6.10 -9.20 9.74
CA MET A 261 -7.39 -8.88 9.11
C MET A 261 -7.96 -10.10 8.37
N ASP A 262 -7.90 -11.30 8.97
CA ASP A 262 -8.34 -12.57 8.35
C ASP A 262 -9.81 -12.59 7.93
N HIS A 263 -10.62 -11.78 8.61
CA HIS A 263 -12.06 -11.64 8.39
C HIS A 263 -12.42 -10.53 7.39
N ILE A 264 -11.42 -9.83 6.83
CA ILE A 264 -11.58 -8.77 5.82
C ILE A 264 -11.18 -9.34 4.46
N ARG A 265 -12.09 -9.26 3.49
CA ARG A 265 -11.82 -9.63 2.10
C ARG A 265 -11.21 -8.45 1.34
N ILE A 266 -10.52 -8.74 0.24
CA ILE A 266 -9.87 -7.71 -0.60
C ILE A 266 -10.87 -6.72 -1.24
N GLU A 267 -12.16 -7.08 -1.31
CA GLU A 267 -13.24 -6.24 -1.85
C GLU A 267 -14.09 -5.54 -0.78
N ASP A 268 -13.79 -5.67 0.51
CA ASP A 268 -14.59 -5.14 1.63
C ASP A 268 -14.38 -3.64 1.88
N PHE A 269 -14.38 -2.82 0.83
CA PHE A 269 -14.16 -1.37 0.93
C PHE A 269 -15.16 -0.63 1.83
N ARG A 270 -16.34 -1.20 2.08
CA ARG A 270 -17.34 -0.59 2.98
C ARG A 270 -16.91 -0.63 4.45
N ARG A 271 -15.97 -1.50 4.79
CA ARG A 271 -15.45 -1.65 6.17
C ARG A 271 -14.22 -0.77 6.43
N TYR A 272 -14.06 0.31 5.68
CA TYR A 272 -12.86 1.15 5.71
C TYR A 272 -12.52 1.67 7.12
N GLU A 273 -13.50 2.07 7.96
CA GLU A 273 -13.27 2.53 9.33
C GLU A 273 -12.61 1.44 10.19
N GLU A 274 -13.13 0.23 10.12
CA GLU A 274 -12.59 -0.93 10.84
C GLU A 274 -11.17 -1.26 10.36
N ILE A 275 -10.94 -1.21 9.04
CA ILE A 275 -9.65 -1.50 8.44
C ILE A 275 -8.60 -0.46 8.86
N ILE A 276 -8.96 0.83 8.81
CA ILE A 276 -8.08 1.92 9.25
C ILE A 276 -7.76 1.79 10.74
N ALA A 277 -8.78 1.50 11.57
CA ALA A 277 -8.59 1.29 13.01
C ALA A 277 -7.68 0.08 13.31
N ALA A 278 -7.79 -1.01 12.55
CA ALA A 278 -6.90 -2.17 12.68
C ALA A 278 -5.44 -1.80 12.37
N GLY A 279 -5.21 -0.98 11.33
CA GLY A 279 -3.89 -0.45 10.99
C GLY A 279 -3.29 0.39 12.11
N ALA A 280 -4.05 1.35 12.63
CA ALA A 280 -3.64 2.21 13.74
C ALA A 280 -3.34 1.39 15.02
N GLY A 281 -4.19 0.41 15.34
CA GLY A 281 -4.01 -0.47 16.48
C GLY A 281 -2.71 -1.29 16.40
N GLU A 282 -2.41 -1.86 15.24
CA GLU A 282 -1.17 -2.61 15.05
C GLU A 282 0.06 -1.70 15.11
N ALA A 283 0.01 -0.51 14.50
CA ALA A 283 1.11 0.45 14.55
C ALA A 283 1.45 0.82 15.99
N ARG A 284 0.46 1.18 16.81
CA ARG A 284 0.66 1.47 18.25
C ARG A 284 1.28 0.28 18.98
N ARG A 285 0.76 -0.94 18.75
CA ARG A 285 1.27 -2.16 19.38
C ARG A 285 2.74 -2.44 19.03
N VAL A 286 3.13 -2.19 17.79
CA VAL A 286 4.50 -2.37 17.33
C VAL A 286 5.41 -1.33 17.95
N LEU A 287 5.04 -0.06 17.94
CA LEU A 287 5.82 1.03 18.55
C LEU A 287 5.95 0.86 20.07
N ASP A 288 4.91 0.43 20.77
CA ASP A 288 4.98 0.16 22.21
C ASP A 288 5.92 -1.00 22.55
N ARG A 289 6.05 -1.99 21.66
CA ARG A 289 7.06 -3.06 21.83
C ARG A 289 8.47 -2.51 21.66
N LEU A 290 8.70 -1.64 20.68
CA LEU A 290 10.01 -1.00 20.50
C LEU A 290 10.38 -0.14 21.71
N ARG A 291 9.45 0.64 22.24
CA ARG A 291 9.66 1.46 23.46
C ARG A 291 10.09 0.60 24.64
N ARG A 292 9.40 -0.51 24.88
CA ARG A 292 9.73 -1.43 25.97
C ARG A 292 11.09 -2.11 25.78
N ALA A 293 11.46 -2.42 24.53
CA ALA A 293 12.77 -3.03 24.23
C ALA A 293 13.94 -2.04 24.38
N ALA A 294 13.70 -0.75 24.17
CA ALA A 294 14.67 0.32 24.31
C ALA A 294 14.79 0.86 25.76
N ALA A 295 13.86 0.55 26.63
CA ALA A 295 13.90 0.97 28.02
C ALA A 295 15.04 0.25 28.76
N PRO A 296 15.84 0.95 29.60
CA PRO A 296 16.86 0.30 30.43
C PRO A 296 16.20 -0.71 31.37
N PRO A 297 16.89 -1.83 31.70
CA PRO A 297 16.36 -2.79 32.66
C PRO A 297 16.04 -2.10 33.99
N PRO A 298 14.97 -2.51 34.68
CA PRO A 298 14.62 -1.96 35.98
C PRO A 298 15.81 -2.14 36.94
N ALA A 299 16.14 -1.08 37.67
CA ALA A 299 17.25 -1.03 38.61
C ALA A 299 17.10 -2.03 39.76
#